data_98c31b859edb19c23406abf989d6da6d
#
_entry.id   98c31b859edb19c23406abf989d6da6d
#
_cell.length_a   1.000
_cell.length_b   1.000
_cell.length_c   1.000
_cell.angle_alpha   90.00
_cell.angle_beta   90.00
_cell.angle_gamma   90.00
#
_symmetry.space_group_name_H-M   'P 1'
#
loop_
_entity.id
_entity.type
_entity.pdbx_description
1 polymer ?
#
loop_
_entity_poly.entity_id
_entity_poly.type
_entity_poly.pdbx_seq_one_letter_code
_entity_poly.pdbx_strand_id
1 'polypeptide(L)' 'MSDSFSEDEILILDLIGFFCPIPIHETRKLLDLSKPGTIVKVICDDPETKHDMPALCNRLDLELIDFEEKIGEFIYTIKK' A
#
# COMPACT_ATOMS: atom_id res chain seq x y z
N MET A 1 19.60 6.29 -19.60
CA MET A 1 19.07 6.34 -19.29
C MET A 1 18.42 6.34 -18.51
N SER A 2 18.03 6.09 -18.38
CA SER A 2 17.40 6.07 -17.87
C SER A 2 16.84 6.45 -17.08
N ASP A 3 16.71 6.79 -16.82
CA ASP A 3 16.21 7.25 -16.21
C ASP A 3 15.11 7.51 -15.99
N SER A 4 14.97 7.56 -16.27
CA SER A 4 13.80 7.77 -16.38
C SER A 4 12.84 7.03 -15.65
N PHE A 5 12.67 6.64 -15.25
CA PHE A 5 11.80 5.92 -14.70
C PHE A 5 11.35 6.11 -13.39
N SER A 6 11.74 6.62 -12.70
CA SER A 6 11.47 6.56 -11.32
C SER A 6 10.16 7.18 -10.90
N GLU A 7 9.67 8.17 -11.58
CA GLU A 7 8.43 8.78 -11.15
C GLU A 7 7.22 7.91 -11.43
N ASP A 8 7.38 6.95 -12.33
CA ASP A 8 6.31 6.01 -12.62
C ASP A 8 6.50 4.71 -11.90
N GLU A 9 7.49 4.63 -11.05
CA GLU A 9 7.81 3.38 -10.38
C GLU A 9 6.75 3.03 -9.36
N ILE A 10 6.28 1.80 -9.39
CA ILE A 10 5.31 1.29 -8.42
C ILE A 10 6.00 0.22 -7.60
N LEU A 11 6.02 0.43 -6.30
CA LEU A 11 6.58 -0.55 -5.39
C LEU A 11 5.49 -1.55 -5.02
N ILE A 12 5.88 -2.81 -4.87
CA ILE A 12 4.95 -3.85 -4.51
C ILE A 12 5.32 -4.40 -3.16
N LEU A 13 4.36 -4.41 -2.24
CA LEU A 13 4.55 -4.90 -0.90
C LEU A 13 3.63 -6.09 -0.70
N ASP A 14 4.22 -7.27 -0.66
CA ASP A 14 3.46 -8.53 -0.54
C ASP A 14 3.39 -8.91 0.93
N LEU A 15 2.20 -8.83 1.50
CA LEU A 15 1.98 -9.12 2.91
C LEU A 15 0.98 -10.26 3.09
N ILE A 16 0.92 -11.14 2.10
CA ILE A 16 0.10 -12.34 2.21
C ILE A 16 0.59 -13.17 3.40
N GLY A 17 -0.34 -13.61 4.22
CA GLY A 17 -0.01 -14.44 5.39
C GLY A 17 0.22 -13.65 6.66
N PHE A 18 0.25 -12.33 6.58
CA PHE A 18 0.39 -11.50 7.77
C PHE A 18 -0.95 -10.97 8.22
N PHE A 19 -1.12 -10.85 9.53
CA PHE A 19 -2.36 -10.38 10.12
C PHE A 19 -2.18 -8.99 10.67
N CYS A 20 -3.28 -8.25 10.73
CA CYS A 20 -3.28 -6.94 11.33
C CYS A 20 -2.75 -7.03 12.76
N PRO A 21 -1.88 -6.13 13.22
CA PRO A 21 -1.60 -4.83 12.57
C PRO A 21 -0.34 -4.84 11.69
N ILE A 22 0.22 -6.00 11.38
CA ILE A 22 1.47 -6.05 10.63
C ILE A 22 1.35 -5.41 9.24
N PRO A 23 0.29 -5.70 8.45
CA PRO A 23 0.18 -5.05 7.13
C PRO A 23 0.17 -3.53 7.24
N ILE A 24 -0.50 -3.01 8.26
CA ILE A 24 -0.59 -1.56 8.44
C ILE A 24 0.76 -0.99 8.82
N HIS A 25 1.48 -1.66 9.72
CA HIS A 25 2.80 -1.21 10.14
C HIS A 25 3.79 -1.21 8.98
N GLU A 26 3.81 -2.28 8.19
CA GLU A 26 4.76 -2.41 7.10
C GLU A 26 4.45 -1.39 5.99
N THR A 27 3.18 -1.18 5.70
CA THR A 27 2.78 -0.20 4.70
C THR A 27 3.20 1.20 5.14
N ARG A 28 2.96 1.55 6.40
CA ARG A 28 3.33 2.85 6.91
C ARG A 28 4.83 3.05 6.87
N LYS A 29 5.57 2.02 7.27
CA LYS A 29 7.02 2.10 7.30
C LYS A 29 7.59 2.34 5.90
N LEU A 30 7.08 1.62 4.91
CA LEU A 30 7.54 1.78 3.54
C LEU A 30 7.22 3.17 3.03
N LEU A 31 6.01 3.65 3.29
CA LEU A 31 5.60 4.96 2.79
C LEU A 31 6.36 6.09 3.48
N ASP A 32 6.69 5.91 4.77
CA ASP A 32 7.49 6.90 5.48
C ASP A 32 8.87 7.06 4.86
N LEU A 33 9.41 5.97 4.31
CA LEU A 33 10.73 6.00 3.70
C LEU A 33 10.68 6.38 2.22
N SER A 34 9.50 6.56 1.68
CA SER A 34 9.33 6.82 0.26
C SER A 34 9.21 8.31 0.00
N LYS A 35 9.53 8.68 -1.23
CA LYS A 35 9.42 10.08 -1.66
C LYS A 35 7.98 10.41 -1.99
N PRO A 36 7.60 11.69 -1.90
CA PRO A 36 6.27 12.10 -2.34
C PRO A 36 6.05 11.71 -3.80
N GLY A 37 4.86 11.22 -4.08
CA GLY A 37 4.52 10.75 -5.41
C GLY A 37 4.75 9.28 -5.63
N THR A 38 5.38 8.60 -4.68
CA THR A 38 5.61 7.16 -4.78
C THR A 38 4.28 6.42 -4.70
N ILE A 39 4.13 5.41 -5.53
CA ILE A 39 2.93 4.56 -5.54
C ILE A 39 3.32 3.19 -5.05
N VAL A 40 2.55 2.68 -4.09
CA VAL A 40 2.80 1.37 -3.49
C VAL A 40 1.56 0.51 -3.68
N LYS A 41 1.77 -0.70 -4.15
CA LYS A 41 0.70 -1.68 -4.27
C LYS A 41 0.88 -2.67 -3.14
N VAL A 42 -0.07 -2.70 -2.22
CA VAL A 42 -0.03 -3.55 -1.03
C VAL A 42 -0.97 -4.72 -1.23
N ILE A 43 -0.44 -5.93 -1.12
CA ILE A 43 -1.22 -7.15 -1.31
C ILE A 43 -1.37 -7.83 0.05
N CYS A 44 -2.61 -8.00 0.50
CA CYS A 44 -2.91 -8.58 1.79
C CYS A 44 -3.96 -9.66 1.65
N ASP A 45 -4.08 -10.49 2.67
CA ASP A 45 -5.19 -11.46 2.70
C ASP A 45 -5.96 -11.41 4.01
N ASP A 46 -5.73 -10.40 4.85
CA ASP A 46 -6.48 -10.21 6.08
C ASP A 46 -7.64 -9.28 5.84
N PRO A 47 -8.90 -9.75 6.06
CA PRO A 47 -10.08 -8.91 5.81
C PRO A 47 -10.10 -7.63 6.63
N GLU A 48 -9.42 -7.60 7.78
CA GLU A 48 -9.41 -6.40 8.61
C GLU A 48 -8.71 -5.24 7.94
N THR A 49 -7.85 -5.52 6.96
CA THR A 49 -7.19 -4.44 6.22
C THR A 49 -8.19 -3.59 5.46
N LYS A 50 -9.39 -4.12 5.18
CA LYS A 50 -10.41 -3.35 4.48
C LYS A 50 -10.88 -2.13 5.30
N HIS A 51 -10.74 -2.20 6.61
CA HIS A 51 -11.03 -1.07 7.48
C HIS A 51 -9.77 -0.28 7.80
N ASP A 52 -8.70 -1.00 8.11
CA ASP A 52 -7.51 -0.36 8.65
C ASP A 52 -6.70 0.36 7.60
N MET A 53 -6.67 -0.16 6.38
CA MET A 53 -5.87 0.46 5.33
C MET A 53 -6.44 1.82 4.90
N PRO A 54 -7.75 1.93 4.64
CA PRO A 54 -8.31 3.26 4.35
C PRO A 54 -8.15 4.22 5.52
N ALA A 55 -8.25 3.72 6.75
CA ALA A 55 -8.07 4.57 7.92
C ALA A 55 -6.65 5.10 8.01
N LEU A 56 -5.68 4.25 7.68
CA LEU A 56 -4.28 4.67 7.64
C LEU A 56 -4.07 5.76 6.61
N CYS A 57 -4.61 5.56 5.42
CA CYS A 57 -4.46 6.54 4.34
C CYS A 57 -5.07 7.87 4.73
N ASN A 58 -6.23 7.83 5.36
CA ASN A 58 -6.91 9.04 5.79
C ASN A 58 -6.10 9.77 6.87
N ARG A 59 -5.55 9.02 7.81
CA ARG A 59 -4.81 9.61 8.91
C ARG A 59 -3.50 10.24 8.45
N LEU A 60 -2.84 9.64 7.48
CA LEU A 60 -1.56 10.11 7.00
C LEU A 60 -1.66 10.95 5.73
N ASP A 61 -2.88 11.29 5.32
CA ASP A 61 -3.11 12.11 4.14
C ASP A 61 -2.56 11.46 2.87
N LEU A 62 -2.66 10.15 2.81
CA LEU A 62 -2.25 9.40 1.64
C LEU A 62 -3.45 9.19 0.73
N GLU A 63 -3.18 9.02 -0.56
CA GLU A 63 -4.24 8.82 -1.53
C GLU A 63 -4.39 7.34 -1.82
N LEU A 64 -5.56 6.78 -1.53
CA LEU A 64 -5.87 5.41 -1.92
C LEU A 64 -6.44 5.45 -3.33
N ILE A 65 -5.58 5.20 -4.31
CA ILE A 65 -5.95 5.36 -5.71
C ILE A 65 -6.89 4.25 -6.15
N ASP A 66 -6.66 3.03 -5.69
CA ASP A 66 -7.39 1.89 -6.18
C ASP A 66 -7.44 0.81 -5.12
N PHE A 67 -8.51 0.04 -5.16
CA PHE A 67 -8.68 -1.11 -4.29
C PHE A 67 -9.26 -2.23 -5.13
N GLU A 68 -8.64 -3.39 -5.07
CA GLU A 68 -9.09 -4.54 -5.83
C GLU A 68 -9.21 -5.72 -4.89
N GLU A 69 -10.33 -6.41 -4.97
CA GLU A 69 -10.55 -7.60 -4.15
C GLU A 69 -10.66 -8.80 -5.07
N LYS A 70 -9.79 -9.74 -4.88
CA LYS A 70 -9.83 -11.02 -5.58
C LYS A 70 -10.08 -12.11 -4.56
N ILE A 71 -10.20 -13.34 -5.04
CA ILE A 71 -10.49 -14.44 -4.13
C ILE A 71 -9.40 -14.52 -3.08
N GLY A 72 -9.76 -14.16 -1.85
CA GLY A 72 -8.85 -14.25 -0.71
C GLY A 72 -7.76 -13.20 -0.66
N GLU A 73 -7.74 -12.23 -1.58
CA GLU A 73 -6.68 -11.23 -1.60
C GLU A 73 -7.24 -9.84 -1.75
N PHE A 74 -6.59 -8.88 -1.10
CA PHE A 74 -6.98 -7.48 -1.15
C PHE A 74 -5.77 -6.68 -1.61
N ILE A 75 -5.93 -5.90 -2.67
CA ILE A 75 -4.83 -5.15 -3.26
C ILE A 75 -5.16 -3.67 -3.16
N TYR A 76 -4.30 -2.94 -2.46
CA TYR A 76 -4.47 -1.50 -2.25
C TYR A 76 -3.37 -0.77 -3.01
N THR A 77 -3.76 0.18 -3.85
CA THR A 77 -2.80 1.02 -4.54
C THR A 77 -2.81 2.38 -3.87
N ILE A 78 -1.72 2.73 -3.23
CA ILE A 78 -1.61 3.92 -2.39
C ILE A 78 -0.53 4.83 -2.93
N LYS A 79 -0.84 6.11 -3.01
CA LYS A 79 0.10 7.12 -3.47
C LYS A 79 0.45 8.04 -2.32
N LYS A 80 1.73 8.29 -2.15
CA LYS A 80 2.21 9.21 -1.13
C LYS A 80 2.14 10.68 -1.56
#